data_1560f016177f86c20416720fb21f3662
#
_entry.id   1560f016177f86c20416720fb21f3662
#
_cell.length_a   1.000
_cell.length_b   1.000
_cell.length_c   1.000
_cell.angle_alpha   90.00
_cell.angle_beta   90.00
_cell.angle_gamma   90.00
#
_symmetry.space_group_name_H-M   'P 1'
#
loop_
_entity.id
_entity.type
_entity.pdbx_description
1 polymer ?
#
loop_
_entity_poly.entity_id
_entity_poly.type
_entity_poly.pdbx_seq_one_letter_code
_entity_poly.pdbx_strand_id
1 'polypeptide(L)'
;MINAHIEDGVALTKFIYWIKNINKKKITEIDTEKKLEKFRKLNKNYLFPSFNTIAGSGSNGAIVHYRASKKSNRTIKNNDIFLCDSGGQYKYGTTDVTRTICFSKQKNSIKNIFTKVLKGHISMATTNLKKFNTGKKVDYRARQFLKKDGLDYAHGTGHGVGFFLNVHEGPQSITKINNVKLEEGMIVSNEPGYYKEGHYGIRIENLVFIKKNKNKL
;
A
#
# COMPACT_ATOMS: atom_id res chain seq x y z
N MET A 1 6.04 7.42 -14.63
CA MET A 1 5.32 6.79 -13.49
C MET A 1 4.43 5.61 -13.90
N ILE A 2 3.46 5.76 -14.82
CA ILE A 2 2.54 4.67 -15.23
C ILE A 2 3.30 3.41 -15.67
N ASN A 3 4.27 3.55 -16.61
CA ASN A 3 5.04 2.41 -17.10
C ASN A 3 5.86 1.73 -15.97
N ALA A 4 6.42 2.50 -15.03
CA ALA A 4 7.11 1.94 -13.88
C ALA A 4 6.18 1.06 -13.04
N HIS A 5 4.93 1.49 -12.81
CA HIS A 5 3.95 0.69 -12.07
C HIS A 5 3.47 -0.55 -12.84
N ILE A 6 3.38 -0.50 -14.17
CA ILE A 6 3.08 -1.68 -14.99
C ILE A 6 4.20 -2.71 -14.86
N GLU A 7 5.46 -2.28 -14.97
CA GLU A 7 6.61 -3.17 -14.86
C GLU A 7 6.80 -3.71 -13.43
N ASP A 8 6.64 -2.87 -12.41
CA ASP A 8 6.66 -3.29 -11.02
C ASP A 8 5.51 -4.27 -10.70
N GLY A 9 4.33 -4.02 -11.29
CA GLY A 9 3.17 -4.90 -11.19
C GLY A 9 3.45 -6.33 -11.69
N VAL A 10 4.29 -6.49 -12.70
CA VAL A 10 4.74 -7.82 -13.15
C VAL A 10 5.56 -8.53 -12.07
N ALA A 11 6.50 -7.82 -11.44
CA ALA A 11 7.33 -8.38 -10.37
C ALA A 11 6.47 -8.74 -9.15
N LEU A 12 5.56 -7.84 -8.74
CA LEU A 12 4.64 -8.08 -7.63
C LEU A 12 3.68 -9.24 -7.90
N THR A 13 3.16 -9.37 -9.12
CA THR A 13 2.27 -10.49 -9.50
C THR A 13 3.01 -11.83 -9.44
N LYS A 14 4.25 -11.91 -9.94
CA LYS A 14 5.11 -13.09 -9.80
C LYS A 14 5.36 -13.42 -8.33
N PHE A 15 5.58 -12.41 -7.50
CA PHE A 15 5.78 -12.59 -6.07
C PHE A 15 4.51 -13.11 -5.37
N ILE A 16 3.34 -12.55 -5.67
CA ILE A 16 2.06 -13.01 -5.09
C ILE A 16 1.78 -14.46 -5.49
N TYR A 17 2.01 -14.81 -6.75
CA TYR A 17 1.90 -16.19 -7.21
C TYR A 17 2.85 -17.11 -6.45
N TRP A 18 4.12 -16.73 -6.34
CA TRP A 18 5.14 -17.52 -5.65
C TRP A 18 4.78 -17.72 -4.16
N ILE A 19 4.45 -16.64 -3.42
CA ILE A 19 4.18 -16.74 -1.98
C ILE A 19 2.91 -17.52 -1.67
N LYS A 20 1.93 -17.53 -2.57
CA LYS A 20 0.72 -18.35 -2.42
C LYS A 20 0.96 -19.84 -2.60
N ASN A 21 1.90 -20.22 -3.44
CA ASN A 21 2.12 -21.61 -3.85
C ASN A 21 3.33 -22.27 -3.19
N ILE A 22 4.21 -21.53 -2.52
CA ILE A 22 5.39 -22.06 -1.83
C ILE A 22 5.02 -22.75 -0.51
N ASN A 23 5.82 -23.73 -0.09
CA ASN A 23 5.76 -24.30 1.26
C ASN A 23 6.24 -23.26 2.30
N LYS A 24 5.32 -22.70 3.07
CA LYS A 24 5.58 -21.58 3.99
C LYS A 24 6.36 -21.97 5.25
N LYS A 25 6.43 -23.27 5.60
CA LYS A 25 7.14 -23.75 6.81
C LYS A 25 8.63 -23.35 6.86
N LYS A 26 9.22 -23.03 5.70
CA LYS A 26 10.63 -22.67 5.58
C LYS A 26 10.85 -21.22 5.11
N ILE A 27 9.80 -20.41 5.03
CA ILE A 27 9.88 -19.05 4.48
C ILE A 27 9.65 -18.02 5.58
N THR A 28 10.56 -17.08 5.70
CA THR A 28 10.49 -15.97 6.64
C THR A 28 10.13 -14.66 5.95
N GLU A 29 9.82 -13.63 6.74
CA GLU A 29 9.57 -12.27 6.23
C GLU A 29 10.76 -11.75 5.42
N ILE A 30 11.98 -11.90 5.92
CA ILE A 30 13.22 -11.50 5.22
C ILE A 30 13.38 -12.26 3.88
N ASP A 31 13.00 -13.54 3.81
CA ASP A 31 13.06 -14.30 2.57
C ASP A 31 12.07 -13.75 1.54
N THR A 32 10.92 -13.25 1.97
CA THR A 32 9.92 -12.63 1.08
C THR A 32 10.42 -11.31 0.52
N GLU A 33 11.04 -10.46 1.34
CA GLU A 33 11.68 -9.21 0.88
C GLU A 33 12.72 -9.51 -0.21
N LYS A 34 13.65 -10.42 0.08
CA LYS A 34 14.69 -10.84 -0.87
C LYS A 34 14.12 -11.42 -2.15
N LYS A 35 13.02 -12.17 -2.07
CA LYS A 35 12.38 -12.79 -3.23
C LYS A 35 11.70 -11.76 -4.12
N LEU A 36 10.99 -10.79 -3.54
CA LEU A 36 10.37 -9.70 -4.28
C LEU A 36 11.44 -8.86 -4.99
N GLU A 37 12.51 -8.52 -4.28
CA GLU A 37 13.66 -7.82 -4.85
C GLU A 37 14.28 -8.58 -6.04
N LYS A 38 14.42 -9.91 -5.93
CA LYS A 38 14.88 -10.73 -7.06
C LYS A 38 13.96 -10.63 -8.28
N PHE A 39 12.64 -10.58 -8.09
CA PHE A 39 11.71 -10.42 -9.20
C PHE A 39 11.82 -9.03 -9.84
N ARG A 40 12.02 -7.96 -9.05
CA ARG A 40 12.25 -6.62 -9.57
C ARG A 40 13.54 -6.50 -10.37
N LYS A 41 14.63 -7.13 -9.89
CA LYS A 41 15.95 -7.16 -10.57
C LYS A 41 15.94 -7.87 -11.93
N LEU A 42 14.91 -8.61 -12.27
CA LEU A 42 14.75 -9.16 -13.63
C LEU A 42 14.41 -8.07 -14.67
N ASN A 43 14.00 -6.90 -14.22
CA ASN A 43 13.70 -5.77 -15.10
C ASN A 43 14.95 -4.87 -15.25
N LYS A 44 15.40 -4.68 -16.49
CA LYS A 44 16.58 -3.84 -16.83
C LYS A 44 16.46 -2.35 -16.46
N ASN A 45 15.24 -1.90 -16.21
CA ASN A 45 14.94 -0.52 -15.83
C ASN A 45 14.87 -0.33 -14.32
N TYR A 46 14.81 -1.42 -13.53
CA TYR A 46 14.86 -1.37 -12.07
C TYR A 46 16.26 -1.00 -11.59
N LEU A 47 16.35 -0.14 -10.60
CA LEU A 47 17.62 0.33 -10.05
C LEU A 47 17.83 -0.13 -8.60
N PHE A 48 16.90 0.20 -7.72
CA PHE A 48 16.93 -0.12 -6.29
C PHE A 48 15.53 0.03 -5.67
N PRO A 49 15.31 -0.42 -4.42
CA PRO A 49 14.04 -0.20 -3.72
C PRO A 49 13.77 1.31 -3.53
N SER A 50 12.55 1.77 -3.75
CA SER A 50 12.16 3.16 -3.47
C SER A 50 12.13 3.45 -1.97
N PHE A 51 11.93 2.40 -1.17
CA PHE A 51 12.05 2.40 0.30
C PHE A 51 12.28 0.97 0.80
N ASN A 52 12.59 0.83 2.09
CA ASN A 52 12.75 -0.48 2.70
C ASN A 52 11.42 -1.24 2.71
N THR A 53 11.37 -2.40 2.07
CA THR A 53 10.17 -3.24 2.03
C THR A 53 9.65 -3.55 3.42
N ILE A 54 8.35 -3.40 3.62
CA ILE A 54 7.62 -3.82 4.81
C ILE A 54 6.99 -5.18 4.49
N ALA A 55 7.46 -6.23 5.11
CA ALA A 55 6.94 -7.59 4.93
C ALA A 55 6.55 -8.14 6.29
N GLY A 56 5.33 -7.89 6.73
CA GLY A 56 4.85 -8.24 8.06
C GLY A 56 3.84 -9.37 8.05
N SER A 57 4.14 -10.46 8.77
CA SER A 57 3.27 -11.64 8.92
C SER A 57 2.59 -11.66 10.29
N GLY A 58 1.28 -11.86 10.32
CA GLY A 58 0.51 -11.89 11.57
C GLY A 58 0.69 -10.59 12.37
N SER A 59 1.14 -10.67 13.63
CA SER A 59 1.31 -9.52 14.52
C SER A 59 2.29 -8.47 14.00
N ASN A 60 3.32 -8.86 13.24
CA ASN A 60 4.28 -7.92 12.66
C ASN A 60 3.61 -7.02 11.60
N GLY A 61 2.60 -7.53 10.88
CA GLY A 61 1.78 -6.74 9.97
C GLY A 61 0.97 -5.62 10.65
N ALA A 62 0.79 -5.67 11.96
CA ALA A 62 0.13 -4.61 12.72
C ALA A 62 1.02 -3.40 13.00
N ILE A 63 2.32 -3.51 12.79
CA ILE A 63 3.28 -2.41 12.95
C ILE A 63 3.38 -1.68 11.60
N VAL A 64 2.90 -0.43 11.56
CA VAL A 64 2.72 0.36 10.31
C VAL A 64 4.00 0.43 9.48
N HIS A 65 5.13 0.74 10.11
CA HIS A 65 6.44 0.80 9.49
C HIS A 65 7.34 -0.34 9.97
N TYR A 66 6.80 -1.58 9.94
CA TYR A 66 7.56 -2.75 10.34
C TYR A 66 8.80 -2.94 9.49
N ARG A 67 9.90 -3.31 10.14
CA ARG A 67 11.13 -3.71 9.48
C ARG A 67 11.60 -5.05 10.05
N ALA A 68 11.64 -6.05 9.18
CA ALA A 68 12.16 -7.35 9.57
C ALA A 68 13.64 -7.26 9.92
N SER A 69 14.01 -7.84 11.04
CA SER A 69 15.40 -7.93 11.53
C SER A 69 15.66 -9.36 12.00
N LYS A 70 16.92 -9.71 12.24
CA LYS A 70 17.26 -11.04 12.77
C LYS A 70 16.48 -11.40 14.05
N LYS A 71 16.13 -10.39 14.87
CA LYS A 71 15.40 -10.59 16.15
C LYS A 71 13.88 -10.66 15.97
N SER A 72 13.30 -9.91 15.03
CA SER A 72 11.86 -9.79 14.81
C SER A 72 11.31 -10.66 13.69
N ASN A 73 12.19 -11.20 12.83
CA ASN A 73 11.84 -11.99 11.66
C ASN A 73 11.02 -13.24 12.02
N ARG A 74 9.88 -13.40 11.37
CA ARG A 74 8.98 -14.54 11.61
C ARG A 74 8.91 -15.46 10.41
N THR A 75 8.69 -16.75 10.70
CA THR A 75 8.25 -17.72 9.68
C THR A 75 6.78 -17.46 9.36
N ILE A 76 6.44 -17.43 8.09
CA ILE A 76 5.07 -17.21 7.61
C ILE A 76 4.24 -18.47 7.83
N LYS A 77 3.03 -18.30 8.39
CA LYS A 77 2.09 -19.41 8.63
C LYS A 77 0.90 -19.35 7.67
N ASN A 78 0.30 -20.50 7.38
CA ASN A 78 -0.86 -20.58 6.48
C ASN A 78 -2.10 -19.81 6.98
N ASN A 79 -2.23 -19.59 8.27
CA ASN A 79 -3.32 -18.81 8.87
C ASN A 79 -2.98 -17.33 9.09
N ASP A 80 -1.75 -16.90 8.78
CA ASP A 80 -1.36 -15.49 8.90
C ASP A 80 -2.03 -14.64 7.81
N ILE A 81 -2.24 -13.40 8.17
CA ILE A 81 -2.45 -12.31 7.22
C ILE A 81 -1.07 -11.70 6.99
N PHE A 82 -0.66 -11.62 5.74
CA PHE A 82 0.63 -11.09 5.33
C PHE A 82 0.45 -9.75 4.64
N LEU A 83 1.04 -8.72 5.20
CA LEU A 83 1.08 -7.38 4.63
C LEU A 83 2.44 -7.18 3.96
N CYS A 84 2.41 -6.85 2.67
CA CYS A 84 3.60 -6.51 1.91
C CYS A 84 3.43 -5.12 1.30
N ASP A 85 4.24 -4.19 1.78
CA ASP A 85 4.33 -2.82 1.29
C ASP A 85 5.74 -2.60 0.74
N SER A 86 5.82 -2.20 -0.52
CA SER A 86 7.09 -2.18 -1.24
C SER A 86 7.01 -1.33 -2.50
N GLY A 87 8.15 -0.81 -2.90
CA GLY A 87 8.26 -0.08 -4.14
C GLY A 87 9.65 -0.22 -4.76
N GLY A 88 9.77 0.21 -6.01
CA GLY A 88 11.02 0.22 -6.75
C GLY A 88 11.27 1.57 -7.39
N GLN A 89 12.54 1.94 -7.43
CA GLN A 89 13.02 3.02 -8.25
C GLN A 89 13.38 2.47 -9.62
N TYR A 90 12.69 2.96 -10.62
CA TYR A 90 12.93 2.66 -12.03
C TYR A 90 13.53 3.88 -12.71
N LYS A 91 14.22 3.70 -13.85
CA LYS A 91 14.84 4.79 -14.62
C LYS A 91 13.87 5.94 -14.94
N TYR A 92 12.56 5.68 -14.94
CA TYR A 92 11.51 6.64 -15.34
C TYR A 92 10.34 6.73 -14.35
N GLY A 93 10.55 6.30 -13.12
CA GLY A 93 9.53 6.48 -12.09
C GLY A 93 9.78 5.73 -10.81
N THR A 94 9.13 6.17 -9.77
CA THR A 94 9.14 5.62 -8.42
C THR A 94 7.84 4.90 -8.18
N THR A 95 7.86 3.65 -7.68
CA THR A 95 6.64 2.89 -7.36
C THR A 95 6.45 2.72 -5.88
N ASP A 96 5.18 2.59 -5.50
CA ASP A 96 4.73 2.37 -4.14
C ASP A 96 3.43 1.58 -4.15
N VAL A 97 3.39 0.44 -3.45
CA VAL A 97 2.24 -0.46 -3.49
C VAL A 97 2.19 -1.38 -2.27
N THR A 98 1.04 -1.46 -1.63
CA THR A 98 0.77 -2.45 -0.58
C THR A 98 -0.25 -3.48 -1.01
N ARG A 99 0.01 -4.74 -0.67
CA ARG A 99 -0.96 -5.85 -0.76
C ARG A 99 -1.07 -6.59 0.56
N THR A 100 -2.31 -6.83 0.97
CA THR A 100 -2.64 -7.72 2.09
C THR A 100 -3.03 -9.08 1.52
N ILE A 101 -2.27 -10.11 1.88
CA ILE A 101 -2.37 -11.47 1.32
C ILE A 101 -2.82 -12.43 2.41
N CYS A 102 -3.84 -13.22 2.12
CA CYS A 102 -4.28 -14.33 2.97
C CYS A 102 -3.99 -15.66 2.27
N PHE A 103 -3.54 -16.65 3.03
CA PHE A 103 -3.19 -17.98 2.53
C PHE A 103 -4.27 -19.02 2.82
N SER A 104 -5.25 -18.68 3.66
CA SER A 104 -6.40 -19.51 4.00
C SER A 104 -7.67 -18.67 4.13
N LYS A 105 -8.82 -19.34 4.23
CA LYS A 105 -10.11 -18.67 4.47
C LYS A 105 -10.08 -17.93 5.81
N GLN A 106 -10.42 -16.66 5.78
CA GLN A 106 -10.43 -15.79 6.96
C GLN A 106 -11.81 -15.70 7.61
N LYS A 107 -11.84 -15.35 8.90
CA LYS A 107 -13.08 -15.10 9.67
C LYS A 107 -13.86 -13.92 9.08
N ASN A 108 -15.17 -13.93 9.23
CA ASN A 108 -16.04 -12.87 8.70
C ASN A 108 -15.70 -11.49 9.29
N SER A 109 -15.27 -11.41 10.56
CA SER A 109 -14.82 -10.16 11.16
C SER A 109 -13.65 -9.53 10.41
N ILE A 110 -12.66 -10.33 9.99
CA ILE A 110 -11.50 -9.87 9.21
C ILE A 110 -11.93 -9.44 7.81
N LYS A 111 -12.81 -10.23 7.16
CA LYS A 111 -13.35 -9.86 5.83
C LYS A 111 -14.12 -8.54 5.86
N ASN A 112 -14.90 -8.30 6.93
CA ASN A 112 -15.60 -7.04 7.12
C ASN A 112 -14.66 -5.86 7.24
N ILE A 113 -13.58 -6.00 8.01
CA ILE A 113 -12.55 -4.95 8.12
C ILE A 113 -11.87 -4.71 6.76
N PHE A 114 -11.44 -5.79 6.09
CA PHE A 114 -10.85 -5.68 4.75
C PHE A 114 -11.77 -4.94 3.77
N THR A 115 -13.07 -5.26 3.80
CA THR A 115 -14.08 -4.59 2.97
C THR A 115 -14.19 -3.11 3.29
N LYS A 116 -14.11 -2.70 4.56
CA LYS A 116 -14.14 -1.28 4.96
C LYS A 116 -12.91 -0.52 4.47
N VAL A 117 -11.73 -1.12 4.60
CA VAL A 117 -10.48 -0.56 4.05
C VAL A 117 -10.59 -0.43 2.53
N LEU A 118 -11.05 -1.47 1.84
CA LEU A 118 -11.25 -1.45 0.38
C LEU A 118 -12.28 -0.38 -0.05
N LYS A 119 -13.39 -0.24 0.66
CA LYS A 119 -14.36 0.85 0.41
C LYS A 119 -13.73 2.23 0.57
N GLY A 120 -12.88 2.41 1.58
CA GLY A 120 -12.10 3.64 1.78
C GLY A 120 -11.18 3.92 0.61
N HIS A 121 -10.44 2.91 0.17
CA HIS A 121 -9.55 2.98 -0.99
C HIS A 121 -10.29 3.37 -2.27
N ILE A 122 -11.40 2.71 -2.58
CA ILE A 122 -12.23 3.02 -3.75
C ILE A 122 -12.83 4.44 -3.63
N SER A 123 -13.35 4.79 -2.46
CA SER A 123 -13.96 6.11 -2.22
C SER A 123 -12.96 7.25 -2.43
N MET A 124 -11.68 7.05 -2.06
CA MET A 124 -10.62 8.00 -2.34
C MET A 124 -10.33 8.09 -3.85
N ALA A 125 -10.11 6.96 -4.51
CA ALA A 125 -9.77 6.90 -5.93
C ALA A 125 -10.86 7.51 -6.83
N THR A 126 -12.13 7.47 -6.41
CA THR A 126 -13.29 7.99 -7.13
C THR A 126 -13.76 9.36 -6.64
N THR A 127 -12.93 10.06 -5.87
CA THR A 127 -13.31 11.36 -5.29
C THR A 127 -13.45 12.44 -6.37
N ASN A 128 -14.60 13.14 -6.35
CA ASN A 128 -14.79 14.34 -7.15
C ASN A 128 -14.06 15.54 -6.50
N LEU A 129 -12.92 15.91 -7.06
CA LEU A 129 -12.06 16.99 -6.54
C LEU A 129 -12.66 18.39 -6.70
N LYS A 130 -13.72 18.60 -7.47
CA LYS A 130 -14.46 19.87 -7.45
C LYS A 130 -15.13 20.12 -6.11
N LYS A 131 -15.57 19.03 -5.45
CA LYS A 131 -16.24 19.08 -4.13
C LYS A 131 -15.26 18.87 -2.98
N PHE A 132 -14.27 17.98 -3.14
CA PHE A 132 -13.32 17.56 -2.11
C PHE A 132 -11.89 17.82 -2.61
N ASN A 133 -11.49 19.08 -2.63
CA ASN A 133 -10.30 19.55 -3.35
C ASN A 133 -9.02 19.65 -2.50
N THR A 134 -9.03 19.21 -1.24
CA THR A 134 -7.85 19.24 -0.38
C THR A 134 -7.56 17.87 0.20
N GLY A 135 -6.31 17.61 0.59
CA GLY A 135 -5.91 16.36 1.22
C GLY A 135 -6.78 15.99 2.42
N LYS A 136 -7.10 16.97 3.28
CA LYS A 136 -7.99 16.78 4.44
C LYS A 136 -9.39 16.29 4.06
N LYS A 137 -10.00 16.85 3.03
CA LYS A 137 -11.34 16.46 2.59
C LYS A 137 -11.36 15.07 1.98
N VAL A 138 -10.28 14.72 1.27
CA VAL A 138 -10.12 13.39 0.65
C VAL A 138 -9.83 12.32 1.72
N ASP A 139 -9.01 12.63 2.73
CA ASP A 139 -8.71 11.76 3.87
C ASP A 139 -10.01 11.32 4.60
N TYR A 140 -10.93 12.26 4.83
CA TYR A 140 -12.23 11.94 5.41
C TYR A 140 -13.02 10.91 4.59
N ARG A 141 -12.95 11.01 3.25
CA ARG A 141 -13.61 10.07 2.34
C ARG A 141 -13.11 8.64 2.48
N ALA A 142 -11.83 8.46 2.74
CA ALA A 142 -11.27 7.14 2.98
C ALA A 142 -11.64 6.58 4.36
N ARG A 143 -11.55 7.40 5.41
CA ARG A 143 -11.74 6.95 6.81
C ARG A 143 -13.19 6.68 7.20
N GLN A 144 -14.17 7.26 6.51
CA GLN A 144 -15.58 7.23 6.93
C GLN A 144 -16.13 5.82 7.17
N PHE A 145 -15.65 4.82 6.44
CA PHE A 145 -16.15 3.43 6.55
C PHE A 145 -15.64 2.71 7.80
N LEU A 146 -14.44 3.03 8.27
CA LEU A 146 -13.92 2.55 9.54
C LEU A 146 -14.51 3.34 10.71
N LYS A 147 -14.60 4.66 10.59
CA LYS A 147 -15.12 5.55 11.64
C LYS A 147 -16.56 5.25 12.03
N LYS A 148 -17.38 4.75 11.12
CA LYS A 148 -18.76 4.31 11.45
C LYS A 148 -18.83 3.24 12.53
N ASP A 149 -17.75 2.46 12.71
CA ASP A 149 -17.64 1.43 13.74
C ASP A 149 -16.68 1.84 14.89
N GLY A 150 -16.35 3.12 14.99
CA GLY A 150 -15.39 3.62 15.99
C GLY A 150 -13.92 3.26 15.71
N LEU A 151 -13.61 2.78 14.48
CA LEU A 151 -12.28 2.36 14.08
C LEU A 151 -11.56 3.45 13.28
N ASP A 152 -10.23 3.47 13.35
CA ASP A 152 -9.39 4.40 12.57
C ASP A 152 -7.97 3.81 12.42
N TYR A 153 -7.10 4.53 11.72
CA TYR A 153 -5.66 4.26 11.61
C TYR A 153 -4.85 5.54 11.88
N ALA A 154 -3.63 5.37 12.37
CA ALA A 154 -2.83 6.49 12.89
C ALA A 154 -2.07 7.27 11.80
N HIS A 155 -1.76 6.64 10.65
CA HIS A 155 -0.99 7.28 9.57
C HIS A 155 -1.87 8.10 8.61
N GLY A 156 -1.27 8.86 7.71
CA GLY A 156 -1.96 9.52 6.60
C GLY A 156 -2.58 8.51 5.64
N THR A 157 -3.67 8.88 4.98
CA THR A 157 -4.28 8.05 3.94
C THR A 157 -3.44 8.03 2.65
N GLY A 158 -2.51 8.97 2.52
CA GLY A 158 -1.61 9.04 1.40
C GLY A 158 -0.68 10.24 1.46
N HIS A 159 0.34 10.20 0.63
CA HIS A 159 1.37 11.22 0.47
C HIS A 159 1.62 11.48 -1.01
N GLY A 160 2.25 12.60 -1.33
CA GLY A 160 2.79 12.83 -2.67
C GLY A 160 3.95 11.89 -2.95
N VAL A 161 4.17 11.59 -4.23
CA VAL A 161 5.25 10.69 -4.68
C VAL A 161 6.15 11.42 -5.66
N GLY A 162 7.46 11.43 -5.39
CA GLY A 162 8.46 12.06 -6.23
C GLY A 162 8.77 11.26 -7.49
N PHE A 163 9.21 11.98 -8.51
CA PHE A 163 9.77 11.36 -9.70
C PHE A 163 11.29 11.23 -9.55
N PHE A 164 11.76 9.99 -9.38
CA PHE A 164 13.19 9.70 -9.19
C PHE A 164 13.83 10.43 -7.99
N LEU A 165 13.05 10.73 -6.96
CA LEU A 165 13.48 11.35 -5.70
C LEU A 165 13.05 10.48 -4.54
N ASN A 166 12.32 11.06 -3.61
CA ASN A 166 11.78 10.33 -2.47
C ASN A 166 10.42 9.73 -2.78
N VAL A 167 10.13 8.56 -2.20
CA VAL A 167 8.80 7.98 -2.25
C VAL A 167 7.78 8.91 -1.58
N HIS A 168 8.17 9.60 -0.51
CA HIS A 168 7.38 10.65 0.13
C HIS A 168 7.85 12.03 -0.35
N GLU A 169 7.02 12.72 -1.12
CA GLU A 169 7.29 14.07 -1.61
C GLU A 169 6.03 14.93 -1.52
N GLY A 170 6.22 16.14 -0.96
CA GLY A 170 5.15 17.13 -0.82
C GLY A 170 5.13 18.17 -1.95
N PRO A 171 4.27 19.19 -1.83
CA PRO A 171 3.49 19.61 -0.64
C PRO A 171 2.17 18.87 -0.43
N GLN A 172 1.68 18.12 -1.45
CA GLN A 172 0.41 17.39 -1.36
C GLN A 172 0.53 16.14 -0.49
N SER A 173 -0.49 15.89 0.30
CA SER A 173 -0.69 14.64 1.04
C SER A 173 -2.16 14.47 1.38
N ILE A 174 -2.57 13.24 1.65
CA ILE A 174 -3.93 12.91 2.04
C ILE A 174 -3.93 12.62 3.54
N THR A 175 -4.10 13.67 4.34
CA THR A 175 -4.04 13.58 5.81
C THR A 175 -5.11 14.47 6.46
N LYS A 176 -5.41 14.22 7.75
CA LYS A 176 -6.40 14.98 8.53
C LYS A 176 -6.12 16.49 8.60
N ILE A 177 -4.89 16.92 8.37
CA ILE A 177 -4.44 18.31 8.56
C ILE A 177 -4.03 19.02 7.27
N ASN A 178 -3.82 18.29 6.16
CA ASN A 178 -3.32 18.90 4.93
C ASN A 178 -4.41 19.64 4.15
N ASN A 179 -4.26 20.95 4.02
CA ASN A 179 -5.16 21.84 3.29
C ASN A 179 -4.68 22.20 1.87
N VAL A 180 -3.57 21.62 1.42
CA VAL A 180 -3.07 21.81 0.05
C VAL A 180 -4.12 21.33 -0.93
N LYS A 181 -4.42 22.15 -1.93
CA LYS A 181 -5.31 21.76 -3.05
C LYS A 181 -4.65 20.69 -3.88
N LEU A 182 -5.45 19.72 -4.25
CA LEU A 182 -5.03 18.66 -5.15
C LEU A 182 -5.31 19.11 -6.59
N GLU A 183 -4.27 19.15 -7.42
CA GLU A 183 -4.31 19.69 -8.77
C GLU A 183 -3.98 18.63 -9.82
N GLU A 184 -4.38 18.88 -11.05
CA GLU A 184 -4.07 18.02 -12.20
C GLU A 184 -2.56 17.79 -12.33
N GLY A 185 -2.17 16.56 -12.60
CA GLY A 185 -0.77 16.15 -12.71
C GLY A 185 -0.15 15.64 -11.41
N MET A 186 -0.73 15.96 -10.26
CA MET A 186 -0.25 15.44 -8.98
C MET A 186 -0.44 13.93 -8.88
N ILE A 187 0.53 13.27 -8.24
CA ILE A 187 0.49 11.85 -7.90
C ILE A 187 0.49 11.74 -6.39
N VAL A 188 -0.40 10.90 -5.86
CA VAL A 188 -0.48 10.63 -4.42
C VAL A 188 -0.69 9.14 -4.18
N SER A 189 -0.18 8.62 -3.06
CA SER A 189 -0.56 7.30 -2.60
C SER A 189 -2.00 7.29 -2.10
N ASN A 190 -2.63 6.12 -2.17
CA ASN A 190 -3.96 5.84 -1.68
C ASN A 190 -3.89 4.55 -0.87
N GLU A 191 -3.66 4.67 0.43
CA GLU A 191 -3.20 3.59 1.32
C GLU A 191 -3.97 3.48 2.64
N PRO A 192 -5.30 3.54 2.67
CA PRO A 192 -6.03 3.32 3.91
C PRO A 192 -5.70 1.96 4.50
N GLY A 193 -5.72 1.87 5.84
CA GLY A 193 -5.38 0.64 6.54
C GLY A 193 -6.18 0.44 7.82
N TYR A 194 -5.96 -0.70 8.46
CA TYR A 194 -6.42 -1.05 9.79
C TYR A 194 -5.40 -1.97 10.45
N TYR A 195 -5.06 -1.70 11.70
CA TYR A 195 -4.02 -2.42 12.42
C TYR A 195 -4.55 -2.87 13.77
N LYS A 196 -4.62 -4.19 13.97
CA LYS A 196 -4.98 -4.80 15.26
C LYS A 196 -3.71 -5.24 15.95
N GLU A 197 -3.25 -4.45 16.90
CA GLU A 197 -2.02 -4.71 17.65
C GLU A 197 -1.96 -6.15 18.17
N GLY A 198 -0.80 -6.77 18.08
CA GLY A 198 -0.56 -8.16 18.44
C GLY A 198 -1.20 -9.20 17.51
N HIS A 199 -1.97 -8.80 16.50
CA HIS A 199 -2.72 -9.72 15.64
C HIS A 199 -2.40 -9.61 14.14
N TYR A 200 -2.76 -8.51 13.47
CA TYR A 200 -2.58 -8.34 12.03
C TYR A 200 -2.74 -6.88 11.59
N GLY A 201 -2.20 -6.57 10.43
CA GLY A 201 -2.48 -5.34 9.69
C GLY A 201 -3.12 -5.61 8.34
N ILE A 202 -3.93 -4.66 7.89
CA ILE A 202 -4.51 -4.58 6.55
C ILE A 202 -4.17 -3.20 6.00
N ARG A 203 -3.52 -3.14 4.84
CA ARG A 203 -3.34 -1.93 4.02
C ARG A 203 -3.55 -2.31 2.56
N ILE A 204 -4.27 -1.48 1.83
CA ILE A 204 -4.52 -1.64 0.40
C ILE A 204 -4.06 -0.36 -0.25
N GLU A 205 -3.07 -0.47 -1.13
CA GLU A 205 -2.44 0.71 -1.70
C GLU A 205 -2.21 0.60 -3.21
N ASN A 206 -2.48 1.71 -3.88
CA ASN A 206 -1.97 2.04 -5.20
C ASN A 206 -1.66 3.53 -5.24
N LEU A 207 -0.83 3.97 -6.19
CA LEU A 207 -0.77 5.38 -6.51
C LEU A 207 -1.98 5.79 -7.36
N VAL A 208 -2.43 7.01 -7.17
CA VAL A 208 -3.46 7.66 -7.99
C VAL A 208 -2.89 8.90 -8.66
N PHE A 209 -3.21 9.03 -9.94
CA PHE A 209 -2.87 10.19 -10.74
C PHE A 209 -4.08 11.10 -10.87
N ILE A 210 -3.93 12.38 -10.55
CA ILE A 210 -5.01 13.36 -10.61
C ILE A 210 -5.16 13.86 -12.05
N LYS A 211 -6.33 13.61 -12.63
CA LYS A 211 -6.63 13.91 -14.01
C LYS A 211 -7.85 14.80 -14.12
N LYS A 212 -7.77 15.78 -15.02
CA LYS A 212 -8.94 16.57 -15.40
C LYS A 212 -9.91 15.69 -16.19
N ASN A 213 -11.18 15.66 -15.77
CA ASN A 213 -12.19 14.96 -16.53
C ASN A 213 -12.49 15.75 -17.81
N LYS A 214 -12.12 15.21 -18.98
CA LYS A 214 -12.38 15.82 -20.27
C LYS A 214 -13.84 15.65 -20.75
N ASN A 215 -14.60 14.74 -20.09
CA ASN A 215 -16.01 14.52 -20.43
C ASN A 215 -16.89 15.48 -19.62
N LYS A 216 -17.04 16.69 -20.14
CA LYS A 216 -18.20 17.54 -19.97
C LYS A 216 -18.56 18.05 -21.36
N LEU A 217 -19.46 17.34 -21.95
CA LEU A 217 -20.53 17.99 -22.69
C LEU A 217 -21.56 18.49 -21.69
#